data_83fe5e160d06d0e727f60f38fd9e8632
#
_entry.id   83fe5e160d06d0e727f60f38fd9e8632
#
_cell.length_a   1.000
_cell.length_b   1.000
_cell.length_c   1.000
_cell.angle_alpha   90.00
_cell.angle_beta   90.00
_cell.angle_gamma   90.00
#
_symmetry.space_group_name_H-M   'P 1'
#
loop_
_entity.id
_entity.type
_entity.pdbx_description
1 polymer ?
#
loop_
_entity_poly.entity_id
_entity_poly.type
_entity_poly.pdbx_seq_one_letter_code
_entity_poly.pdbx_strand_id
1 'polypeptide(L)'
;MEENIRKKLARNWFLTIQELICHEIENIENGSSYFKTKAWSRSETKDEGGGKSKLLKNGKVFEKVGVNFSEVYGNFSNEFKKKIPRFNNSKNFWASGISIVMHMKNPYIPAMHFNTRYIITDHGWFGGGMDFTPCFKDSALEKIVEKKLKMMCNKHGKNYYKKYKKWCDDYFYLHHRNEPRGIGGIFFYYKKENWDRDFAFVRDVGIVFSYLFKEIIAKKFKKRWKKKDKLIQNKKRGRYVEFNLLHDRGTKFGLQTGGNVEAILMSLPPTANWE
;
A
#
# COMPACT_ATOMS: atom_id res chain seq x y z
N MET A 1 2.94 27.22 6.94
CA MET A 1 2.55 26.89 5.53
C MET A 1 1.04 26.70 5.51
N GLU A 2 0.34 27.38 4.59
CA GLU A 2 -1.11 27.27 4.45
C GLU A 2 -1.57 25.85 4.13
N GLU A 3 -2.74 25.46 4.64
CA GLU A 3 -3.30 24.12 4.46
C GLU A 3 -3.47 23.73 2.99
N ASN A 4 -3.90 24.67 2.15
CA ASN A 4 -4.06 24.44 0.71
C ASN A 4 -2.74 24.11 0.00
N ILE A 5 -1.62 24.73 0.43
CA ILE A 5 -0.29 24.41 -0.09
C ILE A 5 0.10 22.99 0.31
N ARG A 6 -0.14 22.60 1.57
CA ARG A 6 0.12 21.23 2.06
C ARG A 6 -0.68 20.19 1.29
N LYS A 7 -1.97 20.44 1.01
CA LYS A 7 -2.81 19.57 0.17
C LYS A 7 -2.21 19.39 -1.23
N LYS A 8 -1.85 20.48 -1.89
CA LYS A 8 -1.24 20.46 -3.24
C LYS A 8 0.08 19.70 -3.27
N LEU A 9 0.97 19.95 -2.31
CA LEU A 9 2.26 19.26 -2.23
C LEU A 9 2.09 17.76 -2.00
N ALA A 10 1.25 17.36 -1.06
CA ALA A 10 0.99 15.94 -0.79
C ALA A 10 0.36 15.23 -2.00
N ARG A 11 -0.68 15.82 -2.60
CA ARG A 11 -1.33 15.32 -3.81
C ARG A 11 -0.34 15.14 -4.96
N ASN A 12 0.46 16.17 -5.24
CA ASN A 12 1.42 16.11 -6.35
C ASN A 12 2.49 15.03 -6.11
N TRP A 13 2.93 14.87 -4.87
CA TRP A 13 3.83 13.77 -4.52
C TRP A 13 3.20 12.39 -4.79
N PHE A 14 1.94 12.17 -4.42
CA PHE A 14 1.28 10.88 -4.65
C PHE A 14 1.06 10.60 -6.13
N LEU A 15 0.82 11.59 -6.95
CA LEU A 15 0.80 11.45 -8.41
C LEU A 15 2.20 11.15 -8.96
N THR A 16 3.22 11.87 -8.50
CA THR A 16 4.60 11.66 -8.94
C THR A 16 5.08 10.24 -8.63
N ILE A 17 4.83 9.75 -7.42
CA ILE A 17 5.25 8.39 -7.06
C ILE A 17 4.43 7.31 -7.78
N GLN A 18 3.17 7.57 -8.15
CA GLN A 18 2.37 6.70 -9.02
C GLN A 18 3.05 6.54 -10.38
N GLU A 19 3.38 7.66 -11.04
CA GLU A 19 4.01 7.63 -12.36
C GLU A 19 5.40 6.98 -12.30
N LEU A 20 6.23 7.34 -11.31
CA LEU A 20 7.54 6.75 -11.11
C LEU A 20 7.48 5.23 -11.00
N ILE A 21 6.62 4.71 -10.12
CA ILE A 21 6.54 3.26 -9.88
C ILE A 21 5.94 2.54 -11.08
N CYS A 22 4.94 3.10 -11.75
CA CYS A 22 4.40 2.51 -12.97
C CYS A 22 5.45 2.43 -14.07
N HIS A 23 6.20 3.49 -14.30
CA HIS A 23 7.30 3.51 -15.28
C HIS A 23 8.36 2.45 -14.97
N GLU A 24 8.80 2.34 -13.72
CA GLU A 24 9.78 1.33 -13.31
C GLU A 24 9.25 -0.10 -13.49
N ILE A 25 7.97 -0.35 -13.25
CA ILE A 25 7.35 -1.65 -13.46
C ILE A 25 7.29 -2.00 -14.96
N GLU A 26 6.89 -1.06 -15.80
CA GLU A 26 6.85 -1.25 -17.25
C GLU A 26 8.25 -1.50 -17.83
N ASN A 27 9.28 -0.82 -17.33
CA ASN A 27 10.68 -1.09 -17.68
C ASN A 27 11.11 -2.53 -17.29
N ILE A 28 10.70 -3.02 -16.11
CA ILE A 28 10.98 -4.39 -15.67
C ILE A 28 10.26 -5.40 -16.56
N GLU A 29 9.02 -5.12 -16.97
CA GLU A 29 8.25 -5.96 -17.90
C GLU A 29 8.85 -5.97 -19.32
N ASN A 30 9.59 -4.95 -19.68
CA ASN A 30 10.29 -4.84 -20.97
C ASN A 30 9.36 -5.14 -22.17
N GLY A 31 8.23 -4.43 -22.24
CA GLY A 31 7.26 -4.54 -23.33
C GLY A 31 6.28 -5.72 -23.24
N SER A 32 6.40 -6.58 -22.25
CA SER A 32 5.51 -7.75 -22.10
C SER A 32 4.10 -7.40 -21.60
N SER A 33 3.95 -6.30 -20.88
CA SER A 33 2.66 -5.80 -20.41
C SER A 33 2.75 -4.31 -20.01
N TYR A 34 1.62 -3.62 -20.11
CA TYR A 34 1.49 -2.19 -19.79
C TYR A 34 0.31 -1.93 -18.86
N PHE A 35 0.36 -0.81 -18.16
CA PHE A 35 -0.74 -0.39 -17.32
C PHE A 35 -1.96 0.10 -18.14
N LYS A 36 -3.14 -0.41 -17.78
CA LYS A 36 -4.40 0.18 -18.19
C LYS A 36 -4.84 1.17 -17.13
N THR A 37 -5.07 2.42 -17.53
CA THR A 37 -5.48 3.50 -16.64
C THR A 37 -6.99 3.68 -16.68
N LYS A 38 -7.63 3.82 -15.52
CA LYS A 38 -9.05 4.13 -15.36
C LYS A 38 -9.20 5.25 -14.33
N ALA A 39 -9.75 6.38 -14.73
CA ALA A 39 -10.20 7.40 -13.79
C ALA A 39 -11.53 6.95 -13.15
N TRP A 40 -11.75 7.35 -11.91
CA TRP A 40 -12.98 7.09 -11.18
C TRP A 40 -13.37 8.29 -10.33
N SER A 41 -14.66 8.52 -10.16
CA SER A 41 -15.23 9.52 -9.26
C SER A 41 -15.80 8.83 -8.02
N ARG A 42 -15.75 9.49 -6.88
CA ARG A 42 -16.34 8.98 -5.64
C ARG A 42 -17.86 9.04 -5.65
N SER A 43 -18.42 10.06 -6.30
CA SER A 43 -19.84 10.25 -6.48
C SER A 43 -20.13 10.57 -7.94
N GLU A 44 -21.28 10.13 -8.43
CA GLU A 44 -21.77 10.45 -9.78
C GLU A 44 -22.52 11.80 -9.82
N THR A 45 -23.03 12.25 -8.67
CA THR A 45 -23.91 13.41 -8.57
C THR A 45 -23.29 14.62 -7.88
N LYS A 46 -22.17 14.43 -7.15
CA LYS A 46 -21.50 15.47 -6.37
C LYS A 46 -20.00 15.42 -6.61
N ASP A 47 -19.37 16.59 -6.55
CA ASP A 47 -17.91 16.64 -6.51
C ASP A 47 -17.41 16.29 -5.10
N GLU A 48 -17.07 15.04 -4.92
CA GLU A 48 -16.45 14.49 -3.71
C GLU A 48 -15.04 13.94 -4.01
N GLY A 49 -14.47 14.34 -5.15
CA GLY A 49 -13.19 13.87 -5.63
C GLY A 49 -13.26 12.48 -6.27
N GLY A 50 -12.09 11.86 -6.43
CA GLY A 50 -11.97 10.59 -7.11
C GLY A 50 -10.53 10.10 -7.15
N GLY A 51 -10.16 9.43 -8.24
CA GLY A 51 -8.81 8.92 -8.36
C GLY A 51 -8.48 8.39 -9.75
N LYS A 52 -7.27 7.83 -9.83
CA LYS A 52 -6.73 7.21 -11.02
C LYS A 52 -6.15 5.84 -10.66
N SER A 53 -6.82 4.79 -11.10
CA SER A 53 -6.35 3.41 -10.95
C SER A 53 -5.56 3.00 -12.19
N LYS A 54 -4.36 2.46 -11.97
CA LYS A 54 -3.53 1.85 -13.00
C LYS A 54 -3.41 0.36 -12.69
N LEU A 55 -3.79 -0.49 -13.64
CA LEU A 55 -3.81 -1.94 -13.46
C LEU A 55 -3.01 -2.62 -14.58
N LEU A 56 -1.99 -3.39 -14.20
CA LEU A 56 -1.23 -4.26 -15.08
C LEU A 56 -1.58 -5.72 -14.75
N LYS A 57 -1.78 -6.54 -15.78
CA LYS A 57 -2.09 -7.97 -15.66
C LYS A 57 -1.28 -8.79 -16.66
N ASN A 58 -1.05 -10.06 -16.31
CA ASN A 58 -0.47 -11.08 -17.18
C ASN A 58 0.93 -10.74 -17.73
N GLY A 59 1.72 -9.99 -16.96
CA GLY A 59 3.08 -9.66 -17.31
C GLY A 59 4.03 -10.85 -17.20
N LYS A 60 5.27 -10.66 -17.66
CA LYS A 60 6.35 -11.65 -17.57
C LYS A 60 6.84 -11.81 -16.12
N VAL A 61 6.92 -10.73 -15.38
CA VAL A 61 7.39 -10.65 -13.99
C VAL A 61 6.21 -10.54 -13.03
N PHE A 62 5.30 -9.62 -13.33
CA PHE A 62 4.14 -9.33 -12.50
C PHE A 62 2.89 -10.02 -13.05
N GLU A 63 2.27 -10.85 -12.23
CA GLU A 63 1.00 -11.48 -12.60
C GLU A 63 -0.16 -10.49 -12.50
N LYS A 64 -0.11 -9.61 -11.49
CA LYS A 64 -1.01 -8.47 -11.33
C LYS A 64 -0.35 -7.38 -10.51
N VAL A 65 -0.47 -6.14 -10.97
CA VAL A 65 -0.13 -4.94 -10.18
C VAL A 65 -1.29 -3.96 -10.22
N GLY A 66 -1.67 -3.46 -9.07
CA GLY A 66 -2.58 -2.33 -8.95
C GLY A 66 -1.88 -1.14 -8.31
N VAL A 67 -2.00 0.03 -8.92
CA VAL A 67 -1.47 1.31 -8.42
C VAL A 67 -2.60 2.33 -8.46
N ASN A 68 -3.13 2.68 -7.30
CA ASN A 68 -4.27 3.56 -7.17
C ASN A 68 -3.91 4.86 -6.46
N PHE A 69 -4.04 5.98 -7.16
CA PHE A 69 -4.06 7.32 -6.59
C PHE A 69 -5.50 7.71 -6.26
N SER A 70 -5.70 8.39 -5.13
CA SER A 70 -6.97 8.97 -4.74
C SER A 70 -6.80 10.36 -4.16
N GLU A 71 -7.78 11.21 -4.43
CA GLU A 71 -8.02 12.48 -3.75
C GLU A 71 -9.52 12.59 -3.52
N VAL A 72 -9.95 12.49 -2.28
CA VAL A 72 -11.36 12.44 -1.90
C VAL A 72 -11.64 13.39 -0.75
N TYR A 73 -12.82 13.98 -0.77
CA TYR A 73 -13.26 14.92 0.25
C TYR A 73 -14.78 14.85 0.41
N GLY A 74 -15.29 15.49 1.46
CA GLY A 74 -16.72 15.51 1.73
C GLY A 74 -17.04 15.56 3.21
N ASN A 75 -18.31 15.31 3.51
CA ASN A 75 -18.82 15.27 4.87
C ASN A 75 -18.82 13.83 5.40
N PHE A 76 -18.54 13.68 6.69
CA PHE A 76 -18.76 12.39 7.36
C PHE A 76 -20.24 12.13 7.56
N SER A 77 -20.71 10.94 7.17
CA SER A 77 -22.05 10.48 7.57
C SER A 77 -22.15 10.30 9.09
N ASN A 78 -23.34 10.44 9.65
CA ASN A 78 -23.56 10.23 11.08
C ASN A 78 -23.23 8.80 11.53
N GLU A 79 -23.44 7.81 10.68
CA GLU A 79 -23.06 6.42 10.94
C GLU A 79 -21.54 6.24 11.01
N PHE A 80 -20.81 6.95 10.17
CA PHE A 80 -19.36 6.91 10.13
C PHE A 80 -18.73 7.54 11.38
N LYS A 81 -19.26 8.67 11.83
CA LYS A 81 -18.83 9.33 13.07
C LYS A 81 -18.93 8.40 14.29
N LYS A 82 -19.97 7.57 14.37
CA LYS A 82 -20.16 6.58 15.44
C LYS A 82 -19.11 5.47 15.42
N LYS A 83 -18.58 5.11 14.26
CA LYS A 83 -17.61 4.01 14.10
C LYS A 83 -16.15 4.40 14.34
N ILE A 84 -15.84 5.71 14.33
CA ILE A 84 -14.48 6.21 14.57
C ILE A 84 -14.51 7.27 15.67
N PRO A 85 -14.34 6.89 16.93
CA PRO A 85 -14.50 7.79 18.10
C PRO A 85 -13.60 9.04 18.08
N ARG A 86 -12.51 9.04 17.28
CA ARG A 86 -11.56 10.17 17.18
C ARG A 86 -11.97 11.26 16.19
N PHE A 87 -13.08 11.09 15.47
CA PHE A 87 -13.59 12.07 14.48
C PHE A 87 -14.86 12.78 14.95
N ASN A 88 -15.13 12.78 16.26
CA ASN A 88 -16.41 13.21 16.81
C ASN A 88 -16.77 14.67 16.51
N ASN A 89 -15.80 15.54 16.25
CA ASN A 89 -16.02 16.98 16.07
C ASN A 89 -15.90 17.45 14.62
N SER A 90 -15.28 16.68 13.74
CA SER A 90 -15.08 17.08 12.36
C SER A 90 -16.32 16.83 11.51
N LYS A 91 -16.77 17.88 10.79
CA LYS A 91 -17.87 17.76 9.82
C LYS A 91 -17.36 17.28 8.46
N ASN A 92 -16.18 17.72 8.08
CA ASN A 92 -15.58 17.52 6.76
C ASN A 92 -14.27 16.77 6.84
N PHE A 93 -13.90 16.13 5.74
CA PHE A 93 -12.57 15.58 5.56
C PHE A 93 -12.03 15.87 4.16
N TRP A 94 -10.73 15.86 4.05
CA TRP A 94 -9.98 15.75 2.80
C TRP A 94 -8.91 14.68 2.97
N ALA A 95 -8.75 13.81 1.97
CA ALA A 95 -7.74 12.78 1.99
C ALA A 95 -7.16 12.57 0.59
N SER A 96 -5.84 12.49 0.51
CA SER A 96 -5.16 12.04 -0.71
C SER A 96 -4.13 10.99 -0.37
N GLY A 97 -3.89 10.08 -1.31
CA GLY A 97 -2.94 9.00 -1.08
C GLY A 97 -2.72 8.12 -2.30
N ILE A 98 -1.79 7.20 -2.10
CA ILE A 98 -1.48 6.14 -3.06
C ILE A 98 -1.52 4.78 -2.37
N SER A 99 -1.99 3.77 -3.09
CA SER A 99 -1.96 2.37 -2.68
C SER A 99 -1.45 1.51 -3.82
N ILE A 100 -0.50 0.63 -3.52
CA ILE A 100 0.15 -0.25 -4.49
C ILE A 100 0.17 -1.67 -3.95
N VAL A 101 -0.23 -2.62 -4.80
CA VAL A 101 -0.07 -4.05 -4.52
C VAL A 101 0.49 -4.74 -5.75
N MET A 102 1.54 -5.53 -5.53
CA MET A 102 2.23 -6.28 -6.56
C MET A 102 2.12 -7.78 -6.26
N HIS A 103 1.50 -8.53 -7.17
CA HIS A 103 1.44 -10.00 -7.14
C HIS A 103 2.33 -10.57 -8.24
N MET A 104 3.35 -11.29 -7.83
CA MET A 104 4.41 -11.78 -8.69
C MET A 104 4.06 -13.10 -9.38
N LYS A 105 4.55 -13.29 -10.62
CA LYS A 105 4.42 -14.55 -11.33
C LYS A 105 5.30 -15.64 -10.71
N ASN A 106 6.55 -15.29 -10.37
CA ASN A 106 7.49 -16.20 -9.72
C ASN A 106 7.17 -16.33 -8.22
N PRO A 107 6.90 -17.54 -7.69
CA PRO A 107 6.57 -17.77 -6.28
C PRO A 107 7.67 -17.39 -5.28
N TYR A 108 8.91 -17.28 -5.73
CA TYR A 108 10.04 -16.90 -4.87
C TYR A 108 10.21 -15.39 -4.71
N ILE A 109 9.46 -14.59 -5.46
CA ILE A 109 9.38 -13.15 -5.27
C ILE A 109 8.17 -12.86 -4.39
N PRO A 110 8.31 -12.10 -3.27
CA PRO A 110 7.20 -11.84 -2.37
C PRO A 110 6.10 -10.98 -3.03
N ALA A 111 4.87 -11.12 -2.59
CA ALA A 111 3.91 -10.04 -2.80
C ALA A 111 4.37 -8.81 -2.04
N MET A 112 4.16 -7.62 -2.61
CA MET A 112 4.62 -6.35 -2.04
C MET A 112 3.46 -5.38 -1.99
N HIS A 113 3.33 -4.71 -0.86
CA HIS A 113 2.32 -3.69 -0.62
C HIS A 113 2.98 -2.40 -0.15
N PHE A 114 2.49 -1.29 -0.64
CA PHE A 114 2.86 0.04 -0.20
C PHE A 114 1.62 0.94 -0.21
N ASN A 115 1.46 1.74 0.82
CA ASN A 115 0.52 2.83 0.81
C ASN A 115 1.04 4.02 1.62
N THR A 116 0.71 5.21 1.19
CA THR A 116 0.87 6.42 1.99
C THR A 116 -0.28 7.38 1.70
N ARG A 117 -0.67 8.16 2.72
CA ARG A 117 -1.79 9.09 2.62
C ARG A 117 -1.59 10.31 3.52
N TYR A 118 -2.16 11.42 3.12
CA TYR A 118 -2.35 12.61 3.93
C TYR A 118 -3.84 12.82 4.13
N ILE A 119 -4.26 12.92 5.38
CA ILE A 119 -5.68 13.09 5.75
C ILE A 119 -5.79 14.35 6.58
N ILE A 120 -6.79 15.16 6.31
CA ILE A 120 -7.15 16.36 7.05
C ILE A 120 -8.59 16.19 7.54
N THR A 121 -8.76 16.39 8.83
CA THR A 121 -10.03 16.55 9.53
C THR A 121 -9.94 17.83 10.30
N ASP A 122 -9.99 17.83 11.64
CA ASP A 122 -9.65 19.00 12.46
C ASP A 122 -8.14 19.33 12.36
N HIS A 123 -7.32 18.31 12.12
CA HIS A 123 -5.88 18.43 11.93
C HIS A 123 -5.41 17.52 10.79
N GLY A 124 -4.35 17.94 10.11
CA GLY A 124 -3.72 17.14 9.08
C GLY A 124 -2.71 16.12 9.65
N TRP A 125 -2.68 14.89 9.12
CA TRP A 125 -1.74 13.85 9.52
C TRP A 125 -1.43 12.89 8.38
N PHE A 126 -0.23 12.30 8.43
CA PHE A 126 0.21 11.26 7.51
C PHE A 126 0.06 9.87 8.11
N GLY A 127 -0.24 8.91 7.25
CA GLY A 127 -0.24 7.49 7.56
C GLY A 127 0.19 6.67 6.36
N GLY A 128 0.60 5.43 6.61
CA GLY A 128 0.98 4.51 5.55
C GLY A 128 1.99 3.48 5.98
N GLY A 129 2.65 2.87 5.01
CA GLY A 129 3.67 1.88 5.23
C GLY A 129 3.91 1.01 4.01
N MET A 130 4.72 0.00 4.20
CA MET A 130 4.95 -1.07 3.24
C MET A 130 5.16 -2.40 3.96
N ASP A 131 4.80 -3.49 3.30
CA ASP A 131 5.08 -4.83 3.79
C ASP A 131 5.33 -5.83 2.65
N PHE A 132 6.00 -6.92 3.01
CA PHE A 132 6.44 -7.96 2.09
C PHE A 132 5.92 -9.32 2.56
N THR A 133 5.26 -10.03 1.64
CA THR A 133 4.63 -11.33 1.91
C THR A 133 5.28 -12.42 1.04
N PRO A 134 6.38 -13.04 1.49
CA PRO A 134 6.99 -14.17 0.80
C PRO A 134 6.16 -15.45 0.99
N CYS A 135 6.21 -16.34 -0.01
CA CYS A 135 5.58 -17.66 0.06
C CYS A 135 6.45 -18.68 0.80
N PHE A 136 7.76 -18.45 0.82
CA PHE A 136 8.76 -19.31 1.43
C PHE A 136 9.57 -18.51 2.45
N LYS A 137 10.08 -19.19 3.49
CA LYS A 137 11.03 -18.59 4.43
C LYS A 137 12.27 -18.10 3.67
N ASP A 138 12.69 -16.87 3.93
CA ASP A 138 13.76 -16.21 3.18
C ASP A 138 14.50 -15.19 4.05
N SER A 139 15.45 -15.66 4.82
CA SER A 139 16.25 -14.81 5.74
C SER A 139 17.12 -13.77 5.01
N ALA A 140 17.52 -14.04 3.77
CA ALA A 140 18.26 -13.07 2.98
C ALA A 140 17.36 -11.88 2.56
N LEU A 141 16.13 -12.17 2.19
CA LEU A 141 15.12 -11.13 1.92
C LEU A 141 14.83 -10.29 3.18
N GLU A 142 14.64 -10.94 4.32
CA GLU A 142 14.38 -10.26 5.59
C GLU A 142 15.50 -9.27 5.93
N LYS A 143 16.77 -9.70 5.81
CA LYS A 143 17.93 -8.85 6.05
C LYS A 143 18.01 -7.64 5.09
N ILE A 144 17.67 -7.83 3.81
CA ILE A 144 17.67 -6.73 2.83
C ILE A 144 16.62 -5.70 3.21
N VAL A 145 15.38 -6.14 3.48
CA VAL A 145 14.25 -5.27 3.86
C VAL A 145 14.57 -4.54 5.16
N GLU A 146 15.00 -5.27 6.19
CA GLU A 146 15.37 -4.69 7.48
C GLU A 146 16.45 -3.61 7.33
N LYS A 147 17.57 -3.93 6.67
CA LYS A 147 18.69 -3.01 6.50
C LYS A 147 18.26 -1.70 5.84
N LYS A 148 17.52 -1.78 4.74
CA LYS A 148 17.08 -0.59 3.98
C LYS A 148 16.08 0.25 4.77
N LEU A 149 15.09 -0.39 5.40
CA LEU A 149 14.09 0.31 6.20
C LEU A 149 14.68 0.94 7.45
N LYS A 150 15.59 0.24 8.14
CA LYS A 150 16.30 0.78 9.30
C LYS A 150 17.15 2.00 8.95
N MET A 151 17.90 1.93 7.85
CA MET A 151 18.69 3.07 7.37
C MET A 151 17.81 4.29 7.06
N MET A 152 16.70 4.10 6.35
CA MET A 152 15.77 5.18 6.01
C MET A 152 15.10 5.74 7.26
N CYS A 153 14.54 4.91 8.11
CA CYS A 153 13.87 5.33 9.33
C CYS A 153 14.80 6.12 10.28
N ASN A 154 16.04 5.69 10.43
CA ASN A 154 17.01 6.32 11.35
C ASN A 154 17.43 7.73 10.92
N LYS A 155 17.29 8.10 9.64
CA LYS A 155 17.49 9.48 9.17
C LYS A 155 16.43 10.44 9.74
N HIS A 156 15.26 9.93 10.06
CA HIS A 156 14.11 10.72 10.52
C HIS A 156 13.87 10.62 12.02
N GLY A 157 14.37 9.56 12.68
CA GLY A 157 14.25 9.40 14.13
C GLY A 157 14.84 8.09 14.65
N LYS A 158 15.64 8.18 15.72
CA LYS A 158 16.41 7.06 16.29
C LYS A 158 15.61 5.78 16.55
N ASN A 159 14.33 5.90 16.90
CA ASN A 159 13.47 4.77 17.25
C ASN A 159 12.39 4.47 16.21
N TYR A 160 12.39 5.15 15.05
CA TYR A 160 11.29 5.03 14.06
C TYR A 160 11.20 3.61 13.52
N TYR A 161 12.32 2.97 13.17
CA TYR A 161 12.28 1.61 12.65
C TYR A 161 11.66 0.63 13.67
N LYS A 162 12.15 0.62 14.91
CA LYS A 162 11.64 -0.28 15.96
C LYS A 162 10.14 -0.09 16.20
N LYS A 163 9.70 1.17 16.32
CA LYS A 163 8.30 1.54 16.52
C LYS A 163 7.41 1.10 15.35
N TYR A 164 7.82 1.44 14.12
CA TYR A 164 6.99 1.21 12.93
C TYR A 164 7.04 -0.23 12.46
N LYS A 165 8.14 -0.95 12.70
CA LYS A 165 8.23 -2.40 12.48
C LYS A 165 7.26 -3.14 13.39
N LYS A 166 7.28 -2.83 14.69
CA LYS A 166 6.33 -3.44 15.64
C LYS A 166 4.87 -3.17 15.22
N TRP A 167 4.56 -1.95 14.85
CA TRP A 167 3.21 -1.63 14.37
C TRP A 167 2.81 -2.39 13.11
N CYS A 168 3.76 -2.59 12.19
CA CYS A 168 3.54 -3.37 10.98
C CYS A 168 3.23 -4.83 11.33
N ASP A 169 4.03 -5.43 12.22
CA ASP A 169 3.86 -6.83 12.63
C ASP A 169 2.52 -7.05 13.33
N ASP A 170 2.16 -6.15 14.26
CA ASP A 170 0.89 -6.20 14.98
C ASP A 170 -0.31 -6.01 14.03
N TYR A 171 -0.20 -5.09 13.05
CA TYR A 171 -1.28 -4.78 12.11
C TYR A 171 -1.55 -5.91 11.12
N PHE A 172 -0.49 -6.51 10.57
CA PHE A 172 -0.58 -7.56 9.55
C PHE A 172 -0.60 -8.98 10.12
N TYR A 173 -0.97 -9.13 11.40
CA TYR A 173 -1.15 -10.44 12.01
C TYR A 173 -2.54 -11.00 11.72
N LEU A 174 -2.60 -12.27 11.30
CA LEU A 174 -3.83 -13.02 11.02
C LEU A 174 -4.30 -13.71 12.30
N HIS A 175 -5.08 -13.02 13.13
CA HIS A 175 -5.52 -13.53 14.43
C HIS A 175 -6.30 -14.85 14.34
N HIS A 176 -7.18 -15.00 13.33
CA HIS A 176 -7.95 -16.21 13.10
C HIS A 176 -7.12 -17.41 12.59
N ARG A 177 -5.87 -17.16 12.18
CA ARG A 177 -4.91 -18.18 11.74
C ARG A 177 -3.76 -18.37 12.71
N ASN A 178 -3.62 -17.47 13.66
CA ASN A 178 -2.50 -17.39 14.59
C ASN A 178 -1.12 -17.36 13.89
N GLU A 179 -1.04 -16.63 12.77
CA GLU A 179 0.19 -16.50 11.98
C GLU A 179 0.39 -15.07 11.45
N PRO A 180 1.65 -14.61 11.23
CA PRO A 180 1.90 -13.37 10.53
C PRO A 180 1.57 -13.51 9.04
N ARG A 181 1.03 -12.44 8.41
CA ARG A 181 0.78 -12.41 6.97
C ARG A 181 2.07 -12.56 6.14
N GLY A 182 3.17 -11.92 6.58
CA GLY A 182 4.45 -11.91 5.91
C GLY A 182 5.59 -11.59 6.87
N ILE A 183 6.73 -11.15 6.33
CA ILE A 183 7.90 -10.72 7.11
C ILE A 183 7.77 -9.31 7.70
N GLY A 184 6.63 -8.64 7.42
CA GLY A 184 6.39 -7.27 7.81
C GLY A 184 7.13 -6.25 6.94
N GLY A 185 7.39 -5.12 7.52
CA GLY A 185 8.01 -3.94 6.92
C GLY A 185 7.94 -2.78 7.90
N ILE A 186 7.29 -1.69 7.54
CA ILE A 186 6.98 -0.58 8.46
C ILE A 186 5.52 -0.14 8.27
N PHE A 187 4.87 0.25 9.36
CA PHE A 187 3.54 0.86 9.34
C PHE A 187 3.49 2.02 10.33
N PHE A 188 2.96 3.16 9.91
CA PHE A 188 2.83 4.36 10.72
C PHE A 188 1.47 5.02 10.53
N TYR A 189 1.01 5.68 11.59
CA TYR A 189 -0.30 6.31 11.61
C TYR A 189 -0.26 7.55 12.51
N TYR A 190 -1.11 8.56 12.24
CA TYR A 190 -1.16 9.81 13.00
C TYR A 190 0.19 10.54 13.13
N LYS A 191 0.96 10.56 12.03
CA LYS A 191 2.18 11.33 11.99
C LYS A 191 1.85 12.79 11.72
N LYS A 192 1.93 13.64 12.78
CA LYS A 192 1.48 15.05 12.76
C LYS A 192 2.33 16.01 13.62
N GLU A 193 3.52 15.59 13.96
CA GLU A 193 4.39 16.37 14.85
C GLU A 193 4.96 17.61 14.15
N ASN A 194 5.43 17.45 12.93
CA ASN A 194 5.94 18.54 12.08
C ASN A 194 5.69 18.19 10.62
N TRP A 195 4.89 18.97 9.92
CA TRP A 195 4.47 18.68 8.57
C TRP A 195 5.64 18.47 7.59
N ASP A 196 6.65 19.32 7.63
CA ASP A 196 7.78 19.26 6.69
C ASP A 196 8.63 18.01 6.92
N ARG A 197 8.94 17.68 8.18
CA ARG A 197 9.64 16.43 8.56
C ARG A 197 8.81 15.20 8.25
N ASP A 198 7.53 15.25 8.52
CA ASP A 198 6.61 14.14 8.30
C ASP A 198 6.42 13.88 6.81
N PHE A 199 6.31 14.93 6.01
CA PHE A 199 6.24 14.83 4.57
C PHE A 199 7.55 14.33 3.95
N ALA A 200 8.72 14.80 4.44
CA ALA A 200 10.01 14.28 4.03
C ALA A 200 10.13 12.77 4.30
N PHE A 201 9.70 12.33 5.50
CA PHE A 201 9.65 10.90 5.83
C PHE A 201 8.76 10.11 4.87
N VAL A 202 7.54 10.59 4.57
CA VAL A 202 6.61 9.92 3.64
C VAL A 202 7.20 9.80 2.24
N ARG A 203 7.91 10.81 1.76
CA ARG A 203 8.61 10.77 0.48
C ARG A 203 9.72 9.72 0.48
N ASP A 204 10.54 9.69 1.51
CA ASP A 204 11.62 8.70 1.63
C ASP A 204 11.07 7.27 1.72
N VAL A 205 9.92 7.05 2.37
CA VAL A 205 9.25 5.74 2.38
C VAL A 205 8.89 5.30 0.96
N GLY A 206 8.32 6.19 0.13
CA GLY A 206 8.00 5.89 -1.26
C GLY A 206 9.23 5.58 -2.12
N ILE A 207 10.27 6.39 -1.98
CA ILE A 207 11.54 6.21 -2.71
C ILE A 207 12.22 4.89 -2.31
N VAL A 208 12.28 4.58 -1.02
CA VAL A 208 12.87 3.31 -0.55
C VAL A 208 12.06 2.11 -1.03
N PHE A 209 10.73 2.21 -1.10
CA PHE A 209 9.91 1.15 -1.71
C PHE A 209 10.29 0.90 -3.17
N SER A 210 10.47 1.98 -3.96
CA SER A 210 10.91 1.87 -5.36
C SER A 210 12.26 1.16 -5.50
N TYR A 211 13.22 1.43 -4.65
CA TYR A 211 14.51 0.72 -4.63
C TYR A 211 14.36 -0.75 -4.20
N LEU A 212 13.58 -1.00 -3.14
CA LEU A 212 13.43 -2.35 -2.59
C LEU A 212 12.80 -3.32 -3.58
N PHE A 213 11.70 -2.96 -4.24
CA PHE A 213 11.06 -3.89 -5.15
C PHE A 213 11.96 -4.22 -6.36
N LYS A 214 12.69 -3.24 -6.89
CA LYS A 214 13.66 -3.46 -7.96
C LYS A 214 14.80 -4.39 -7.55
N GLU A 215 15.39 -4.16 -6.37
CA GLU A 215 16.47 -5.00 -5.85
C GLU A 215 16.01 -6.44 -5.61
N ILE A 216 14.82 -6.62 -5.01
CA ILE A 216 14.26 -7.94 -4.73
C ILE A 216 13.98 -8.71 -6.04
N ILE A 217 13.39 -8.04 -7.02
CA ILE A 217 13.09 -8.65 -8.32
C ILE A 217 14.39 -9.04 -9.04
N ALA A 218 15.37 -8.15 -9.12
CA ALA A 218 16.65 -8.41 -9.78
C ALA A 218 17.36 -9.65 -9.20
N LYS A 219 17.31 -9.82 -7.87
CA LYS A 219 17.95 -10.97 -7.19
C LYS A 219 17.19 -12.28 -7.38
N LYS A 220 15.88 -12.24 -7.60
CA LYS A 220 15.03 -13.46 -7.56
C LYS A 220 14.40 -13.82 -8.91
N PHE A 221 14.38 -12.92 -9.86
CA PHE A 221 13.70 -13.11 -11.14
C PHE A 221 14.12 -14.40 -11.87
N LYS A 222 15.41 -14.71 -11.86
CA LYS A 222 15.96 -15.91 -12.54
C LYS A 222 15.78 -17.22 -11.75
N LYS A 223 15.24 -17.17 -10.52
CA LYS A 223 15.05 -18.38 -9.70
C LYS A 223 14.00 -19.27 -10.34
N ARG A 224 14.41 -20.51 -10.70
CA ARG A 224 13.52 -21.51 -11.31
C ARG A 224 12.50 -21.98 -10.29
N TRP A 225 11.28 -22.23 -10.73
CA TRP A 225 10.18 -22.69 -9.92
C TRP A 225 9.36 -23.78 -10.64
N LYS A 226 8.64 -24.58 -9.89
CA LYS A 226 7.82 -25.71 -10.33
C LYS A 226 6.32 -25.46 -10.04
N LYS A 227 5.46 -26.26 -10.65
CA LYS A 227 4.00 -26.20 -10.41
C LYS A 227 3.64 -26.28 -8.91
N LYS A 228 4.34 -27.12 -8.14
CA LYS A 228 4.16 -27.22 -6.68
C LYS A 228 4.42 -25.90 -5.94
N ASP A 229 5.42 -25.11 -6.39
CA ASP A 229 5.73 -23.81 -5.78
C ASP A 229 4.61 -22.80 -6.04
N LYS A 230 3.96 -22.88 -7.22
CA LYS A 230 2.79 -22.08 -7.56
C LYS A 230 1.58 -22.42 -6.70
N LEU A 231 1.37 -23.68 -6.38
CA LEU A 231 0.30 -24.10 -5.46
C LEU A 231 0.52 -23.49 -4.06
N ILE A 232 1.75 -23.52 -3.55
CA ILE A 232 2.10 -22.88 -2.28
C ILE A 232 1.84 -21.36 -2.35
N GLN A 233 2.23 -20.70 -3.45
CA GLN A 233 1.93 -19.28 -3.65
C GLN A 233 0.43 -19.01 -3.59
N ASN A 234 -0.39 -19.79 -4.28
CA ASN A 234 -1.84 -19.60 -4.30
C ASN A 234 -2.46 -19.81 -2.92
N LYS A 235 -1.97 -20.77 -2.14
CA LYS A 235 -2.38 -20.98 -0.74
C LYS A 235 -2.02 -19.79 0.16
N LYS A 236 -0.81 -19.22 0.03
CA LYS A 236 -0.42 -17.98 0.74
C LYS A 236 -1.22 -16.76 0.28
N ARG A 237 -1.63 -16.71 -0.98
CA ARG A 237 -2.56 -15.69 -1.50
C ARG A 237 -3.95 -15.79 -0.87
N GLY A 238 -4.42 -16.98 -0.51
CA GLY A 238 -5.63 -17.15 0.30
C GLY A 238 -5.54 -16.40 1.63
N ARG A 239 -4.39 -16.50 2.33
CA ARG A 239 -4.14 -15.74 3.58
C ARG A 239 -4.12 -14.22 3.34
N TYR A 240 -3.56 -13.80 2.22
CA TYR A 240 -3.56 -12.40 1.82
C TYR A 240 -4.98 -11.85 1.59
N VAL A 241 -5.84 -12.62 0.92
CA VAL A 241 -7.27 -12.28 0.71
C VAL A 241 -8.00 -12.20 2.04
N GLU A 242 -7.82 -13.19 2.91
CA GLU A 242 -8.42 -13.20 4.26
C GLU A 242 -8.09 -11.92 5.02
N PHE A 243 -6.81 -11.53 5.04
CA PHE A 243 -6.41 -10.29 5.71
C PHE A 243 -7.14 -9.06 5.12
N ASN A 244 -7.10 -8.90 3.80
CA ASN A 244 -7.67 -7.72 3.16
C ASN A 244 -9.19 -7.62 3.38
N LEU A 245 -9.92 -8.71 3.34
CA LEU A 245 -11.38 -8.69 3.51
C LEU A 245 -11.79 -8.63 4.99
N LEU A 246 -11.08 -9.34 5.88
CA LEU A 246 -11.48 -9.46 7.29
C LEU A 246 -10.84 -8.43 8.21
N HIS A 247 -9.63 -7.94 7.92
CA HIS A 247 -8.84 -7.17 8.88
C HIS A 247 -8.39 -5.80 8.34
N ASP A 248 -8.20 -5.64 7.01
CA ASP A 248 -7.69 -4.38 6.49
C ASP A 248 -8.68 -3.22 6.68
N ARG A 249 -8.23 -2.22 7.44
CA ARG A 249 -9.06 -1.03 7.75
C ARG A 249 -9.34 -0.21 6.50
N GLY A 250 -8.39 -0.12 5.57
CA GLY A 250 -8.53 0.64 4.33
C GLY A 250 -9.59 0.03 3.42
N THR A 251 -9.53 -1.29 3.21
CA THR A 251 -10.53 -2.03 2.43
C THR A 251 -11.92 -1.92 3.04
N LYS A 252 -12.05 -2.19 4.35
CA LYS A 252 -13.33 -2.07 5.06
C LYS A 252 -13.90 -0.65 4.98
N PHE A 253 -13.09 0.35 5.24
CA PHE A 253 -13.48 1.75 5.15
C PHE A 253 -13.98 2.09 3.74
N GLY A 254 -13.18 1.78 2.73
CA GLY A 254 -13.54 2.08 1.34
C GLY A 254 -14.86 1.43 0.92
N LEU A 255 -15.05 0.14 1.22
CA LEU A 255 -16.30 -0.57 0.89
C LEU A 255 -17.52 -0.04 1.66
N GLN A 256 -17.35 0.32 2.95
CA GLN A 256 -18.45 0.82 3.79
C GLN A 256 -18.83 2.27 3.50
N THR A 257 -17.97 3.05 2.85
CA THR A 257 -18.20 4.47 2.55
C THR A 257 -18.56 4.73 1.09
N GLY A 258 -18.93 3.68 0.33
CA GLY A 258 -19.31 3.81 -1.07
C GLY A 258 -18.14 4.13 -2.01
N GLY A 259 -16.92 3.75 -1.63
CA GLY A 259 -15.74 3.90 -2.50
C GLY A 259 -15.82 3.01 -3.74
N ASN A 260 -15.04 3.33 -4.76
CA ASN A 260 -14.99 2.56 -6.00
C ASN A 260 -14.48 1.13 -5.73
N VAL A 261 -15.36 0.14 -5.84
CA VAL A 261 -15.10 -1.28 -5.50
C VAL A 261 -13.92 -1.84 -6.29
N GLU A 262 -13.83 -1.56 -7.59
CA GLU A 262 -12.75 -2.03 -8.47
C GLU A 262 -11.39 -1.48 -8.03
N ALA A 263 -11.35 -0.19 -7.66
CA ALA A 263 -10.14 0.45 -7.16
C ALA A 263 -9.71 -0.10 -5.79
N ILE A 264 -10.67 -0.45 -4.93
CA ILE A 264 -10.39 -1.02 -3.61
C ILE A 264 -9.92 -2.47 -3.73
N LEU A 265 -10.64 -3.30 -4.49
CA LEU A 265 -10.36 -4.73 -4.64
C LEU A 265 -9.24 -5.03 -5.66
N MET A 266 -8.64 -4.00 -6.27
CA MET A 266 -7.42 -4.19 -7.07
C MET A 266 -6.28 -4.85 -6.29
N SER A 267 -6.27 -4.70 -4.96
CA SER A 267 -5.28 -5.28 -4.05
C SER A 267 -5.31 -6.81 -3.99
N LEU A 268 -6.41 -7.43 -4.38
CA LEU A 268 -6.54 -8.88 -4.32
C LEU A 268 -5.70 -9.56 -5.43
N PRO A 269 -5.10 -10.73 -5.13
CA PRO A 269 -4.35 -11.51 -6.11
C PRO A 269 -5.25 -12.01 -7.26
N PRO A 270 -4.68 -12.34 -8.43
CA PRO A 270 -5.46 -12.84 -9.56
C PRO A 270 -6.06 -14.23 -9.31
N THR A 271 -5.37 -15.03 -8.49
CA THR A 271 -5.79 -16.37 -8.08
C THR A 271 -5.41 -16.61 -6.62
N ALA A 272 -6.23 -17.34 -5.90
CA ALA A 272 -5.97 -17.76 -4.52
C ALA A 272 -6.61 -19.13 -4.27
N ASN A 273 -6.02 -19.95 -3.38
CA ASN A 273 -6.55 -21.23 -2.95
C ASN A 273 -6.52 -21.32 -1.43
N TRP A 274 -7.40 -22.16 -0.88
CA TRP A 274 -7.47 -22.42 0.56
C TRP A 274 -7.10 -23.87 0.93
N GLU A 275 -6.99 -24.75 -0.06
CA GLU A 275 -6.61 -26.15 0.08
C GLU A 275 -5.25 -26.46 -0.52
#